data_213ef000480ff4f016d38873d2aef2f3
#
_entry.id   213ef000480ff4f016d38873d2aef2f3
#
_cell.length_a   1.000
_cell.length_b   1.000
_cell.length_c   1.000
_cell.angle_alpha   90.00
_cell.angle_beta   90.00
_cell.angle_gamma   90.00
#
_symmetry.space_group_name_H-M   'P 1'
#
loop_
_entity.id
_entity.type
_entity.pdbx_description
1 polymer ?
#
loop_
_entity_poly.entity_id
_entity_poly.type
_entity_poly.pdbx_seq_one_letter_code
_entity_poly.pdbx_strand_id
1 'polypeptide(L)'
;MSVLPIDLFSELTRLSMQGTHAQITASTIIELDKQLSARKAADKDLSDCVKRNTKGKEYEKAGKIGLAIRAYEKNIEGECYPACHSFDRLMVLYRKRKEYDKELAVIEKALDVLCERYPNLKNKYENRKQKVNDLIEKQNK
;
A
#
# COMPACT_ATOMS: atom_id res chain seq x y z
N MET A 1 -6.43 -10.63 3.48
CA MET A 1 -7.31 -9.94 4.42
C MET A 1 -8.62 -10.69 4.55
N SER A 2 -8.94 -11.08 5.72
CA SER A 2 -10.14 -11.88 5.94
C SER A 2 -11.40 -11.02 5.83
N VAL A 3 -12.44 -11.58 5.26
CA VAL A 3 -13.72 -10.91 5.05
C VAL A 3 -14.70 -11.34 6.16
N LEU A 4 -14.20 -11.33 7.39
CA LEU A 4 -14.94 -11.82 8.55
C LEU A 4 -16.28 -11.13 8.77
N PRO A 5 -16.46 -9.81 8.56
CA PRO A 5 -17.77 -9.18 8.75
C PRO A 5 -18.87 -9.77 7.88
N ILE A 6 -18.53 -10.19 6.66
CA ILE A 6 -19.51 -10.79 5.75
C ILE A 6 -19.95 -12.16 6.27
N ASP A 7 -19.01 -12.95 6.79
CA ASP A 7 -19.31 -14.26 7.35
C ASP A 7 -20.22 -14.15 8.57
N LEU A 8 -19.96 -13.16 9.45
CA LEU A 8 -20.82 -12.92 10.61
C LEU A 8 -22.22 -12.47 10.22
N PHE A 9 -22.35 -11.59 9.23
CA PHE A 9 -23.66 -11.17 8.73
C PHE A 9 -24.41 -12.35 8.13
N SER A 10 -23.75 -13.20 7.36
CA SER A 10 -24.36 -14.41 6.80
C SER A 10 -24.87 -15.34 7.87
N GLU A 11 -24.10 -15.53 8.93
CA GLU A 11 -24.47 -16.38 10.07
C GLU A 11 -25.68 -15.81 10.82
N LEU A 12 -25.70 -14.51 11.08
CA LEU A 12 -26.82 -13.84 11.74
C LEU A 12 -28.10 -13.94 10.92
N THR A 13 -28.00 -13.74 9.62
CA THR A 13 -29.14 -13.88 8.70
C THR A 13 -29.66 -15.29 8.70
N ARG A 14 -28.78 -16.28 8.63
CA ARG A 14 -29.15 -17.69 8.68
C ARG A 14 -29.92 -18.04 9.97
N LEU A 15 -29.41 -17.62 11.12
CA LEU A 15 -30.06 -17.84 12.42
C LEU A 15 -31.42 -17.15 12.50
N SER A 16 -31.53 -15.93 11.98
CA SER A 16 -32.81 -15.21 11.95
C SER A 16 -33.85 -15.91 11.08
N MET A 17 -33.44 -16.42 9.91
CA MET A 17 -34.35 -17.11 8.99
C MET A 17 -34.83 -18.46 9.54
N GLN A 18 -34.09 -19.11 10.42
CA GLN A 18 -34.47 -20.37 11.03
C GLN A 18 -35.48 -20.20 12.19
N GLY A 19 -35.87 -18.96 12.48
CA GLY A 19 -36.81 -18.69 13.58
C GLY A 19 -36.25 -18.99 14.97
N THR A 20 -34.98 -19.33 15.04
CA THR A 20 -34.30 -19.45 16.32
C THR A 20 -34.01 -18.05 16.83
N HIS A 21 -34.58 -17.68 17.97
CA HIS A 21 -34.17 -16.49 18.70
C HIS A 21 -32.74 -16.74 19.21
N ALA A 22 -31.78 -16.70 18.29
CA ALA A 22 -30.39 -16.81 18.68
C ALA A 22 -30.11 -15.66 19.63
N GLN A 23 -29.74 -15.99 20.83
CA GLN A 23 -29.20 -15.00 21.76
C GLN A 23 -27.89 -14.50 21.16
N ILE A 24 -27.96 -13.40 20.42
CA ILE A 24 -26.79 -12.70 19.98
C ILE A 24 -26.10 -12.19 21.23
N THR A 25 -25.03 -12.83 21.60
CA THR A 25 -24.29 -12.46 22.81
C THR A 25 -23.69 -11.07 22.64
N ALA A 26 -23.53 -10.33 23.72
CA ALA A 26 -22.85 -9.04 23.70
C ALA A 26 -21.44 -9.15 23.06
N SER A 27 -20.76 -10.28 23.29
CA SER A 27 -19.44 -10.52 22.69
C SER A 27 -19.50 -10.61 21.16
N THR A 28 -20.54 -11.20 20.58
CA THR A 28 -20.73 -11.27 19.13
C THR A 28 -20.93 -9.88 18.53
N ILE A 29 -21.73 -9.05 19.19
CA ILE A 29 -21.95 -7.66 18.76
C ILE A 29 -20.64 -6.86 18.81
N ILE A 30 -19.90 -6.98 19.89
CA ILE A 30 -18.61 -6.30 20.07
C ILE A 30 -17.62 -6.71 18.96
N GLU A 31 -17.55 -8.02 18.66
CA GLU A 31 -16.66 -8.52 17.61
C GLU A 31 -17.07 -7.99 16.24
N LEU A 32 -18.36 -7.95 15.93
CA LEU A 32 -18.88 -7.41 14.68
C LEU A 32 -18.52 -5.93 14.53
N ASP A 33 -18.76 -5.13 15.59
CA ASP A 33 -18.42 -3.71 15.60
C ASP A 33 -16.93 -3.49 15.39
N LYS A 34 -16.10 -4.32 16.03
CA LYS A 34 -14.64 -4.27 15.88
C LYS A 34 -14.21 -4.54 14.44
N GLN A 35 -14.81 -5.55 13.81
CA GLN A 35 -14.53 -5.89 12.41
C GLN A 35 -14.96 -4.80 11.45
N LEU A 36 -16.14 -4.21 11.66
CA LEU A 36 -16.65 -3.09 10.86
C LEU A 36 -15.75 -1.85 10.99
N SER A 37 -15.29 -1.56 12.19
CA SER A 37 -14.38 -0.44 12.45
C SER A 37 -13.04 -0.65 11.74
N ALA A 38 -12.49 -1.87 11.81
CA ALA A 38 -11.24 -2.22 11.12
C ALA A 38 -11.39 -2.10 9.61
N ARG A 39 -12.54 -2.51 9.04
CA ARG A 39 -12.81 -2.39 7.61
C ARG A 39 -12.91 -0.93 7.18
N LYS A 40 -13.60 -0.08 7.95
CA LYS A 40 -13.69 1.36 7.67
C LYS A 40 -12.31 2.02 7.67
N ALA A 41 -11.46 1.66 8.62
CA ALA A 41 -10.10 2.17 8.70
C ALA A 41 -9.28 1.75 7.48
N ALA A 42 -9.38 0.48 7.05
CA ALA A 42 -8.70 -0.02 5.86
C ALA A 42 -9.18 0.67 4.58
N ASP A 43 -10.49 0.88 4.44
CA ASP A 43 -11.08 1.59 3.30
C ASP A 43 -10.63 3.05 3.25
N LYS A 44 -10.51 3.70 4.40
CA LYS A 44 -9.98 5.07 4.49
C LYS A 44 -8.52 5.13 4.06
N ASP A 45 -7.69 4.20 4.52
CA ASP A 45 -6.27 4.14 4.16
C ASP A 45 -6.10 3.95 2.66
N LEU A 46 -6.89 3.08 2.05
CA LEU A 46 -6.89 2.88 0.61
C LEU A 46 -7.31 4.15 -0.13
N SER A 47 -8.37 4.80 0.32
CA SER A 47 -8.84 6.05 -0.27
C SER A 47 -7.78 7.15 -0.19
N ASP A 48 -7.11 7.29 0.94
CA ASP A 48 -6.05 8.27 1.14
C ASP A 48 -4.85 7.97 0.24
N CYS A 49 -4.50 6.69 0.07
CA CYS A 49 -3.44 6.27 -0.83
C CYS A 49 -3.75 6.66 -2.28
N VAL A 50 -4.97 6.41 -2.74
CA VAL A 50 -5.43 6.78 -4.08
C VAL A 50 -5.36 8.29 -4.28
N LYS A 51 -5.81 9.06 -3.30
CA LYS A 51 -5.76 10.53 -3.36
C LYS A 51 -4.32 11.05 -3.48
N ARG A 52 -3.39 10.49 -2.70
CA ARG A 52 -1.98 10.87 -2.77
C ARG A 52 -1.36 10.50 -4.12
N ASN A 53 -1.70 9.35 -4.68
CA ASN A 53 -1.27 8.97 -6.02
C ASN A 53 -1.78 9.95 -7.07
N THR A 54 -3.04 10.33 -6.99
CA THR A 54 -3.65 11.31 -7.90
C THR A 54 -2.95 12.66 -7.79
N LYS A 55 -2.73 13.13 -6.56
CA LYS A 55 -2.00 14.39 -6.32
C LYS A 55 -0.56 14.32 -6.84
N GLY A 56 0.12 13.22 -6.62
CA GLY A 56 1.46 13.00 -7.14
C GLY A 56 1.51 13.13 -8.66
N LYS A 57 0.55 12.52 -9.36
CA LYS A 57 0.43 12.62 -10.82
C LYS A 57 0.19 14.06 -11.27
N GLU A 58 -0.69 14.78 -10.58
CA GLU A 58 -0.98 16.19 -10.87
C GLU A 58 0.26 17.06 -10.69
N TYR A 59 1.01 16.85 -9.61
CA TYR A 59 2.26 17.58 -9.35
C TYR A 59 3.30 17.28 -10.43
N GLU A 60 3.43 16.03 -10.87
CA GLU A 60 4.35 15.68 -11.96
C GLU A 60 3.98 16.41 -13.25
N LYS A 61 2.69 16.45 -13.59
CA LYS A 61 2.21 17.17 -14.77
C LYS A 61 2.47 18.68 -14.69
N ALA A 62 2.40 19.23 -13.50
CA ALA A 62 2.67 20.65 -13.26
C ALA A 62 4.17 20.98 -13.15
N GLY A 63 5.05 19.97 -13.22
CA GLY A 63 6.49 20.15 -13.05
C GLY A 63 6.93 20.32 -11.61
N LYS A 64 6.04 20.12 -10.66
CA LYS A 64 6.31 20.23 -9.22
C LYS A 64 6.84 18.91 -8.66
N ILE A 65 8.02 18.52 -9.08
CA ILE A 65 8.58 17.19 -8.79
C ILE A 65 8.80 16.96 -7.29
N GLY A 66 9.27 17.96 -6.55
CA GLY A 66 9.47 17.85 -5.11
C GLY A 66 8.18 17.54 -4.35
N LEU A 67 7.07 18.14 -4.75
CA LEU A 67 5.76 17.88 -4.16
C LEU A 67 5.24 16.48 -4.54
N ALA A 68 5.47 16.06 -5.78
CA ALA A 68 5.13 14.71 -6.23
C ALA A 68 5.86 13.66 -5.40
N ILE A 69 7.15 13.84 -5.19
CA ILE A 69 7.97 12.94 -4.37
C ILE A 69 7.40 12.84 -2.95
N ARG A 70 7.07 13.96 -2.34
CA ARG A 70 6.49 13.97 -0.98
C ARG A 70 5.17 13.21 -0.90
N ALA A 71 4.30 13.38 -1.91
CA ALA A 71 3.02 12.65 -1.95
C ALA A 71 3.24 11.13 -2.04
N TYR A 72 4.16 10.70 -2.90
CA TYR A 72 4.48 9.29 -3.06
C TYR A 72 5.21 8.71 -1.84
N GLU A 73 6.16 9.46 -1.26
CA GLU A 73 6.85 9.03 -0.04
C GLU A 73 5.88 8.77 1.11
N LYS A 74 4.90 9.63 1.26
CA LYS A 74 3.90 9.46 2.31
C LYS A 74 3.12 8.16 2.15
N ASN A 75 2.87 7.73 0.92
CA ASN A 75 2.19 6.46 0.66
C ASN A 75 3.04 5.25 1.05
N ILE A 76 4.35 5.33 0.95
CA ILE A 76 5.23 4.19 1.26
C ILE A 76 5.73 4.17 2.70
N GLU A 77 5.52 5.24 3.47
CA GLU A 77 5.92 5.31 4.88
C GLU A 77 5.08 4.40 5.79
N GLY A 78 3.81 4.20 5.45
CA GLY A 78 2.89 3.46 6.29
C GLY A 78 3.03 1.95 6.15
N GLU A 79 2.51 1.23 7.11
CA GLU A 79 2.41 -0.22 7.08
C GLU A 79 1.21 -0.70 6.25
N CYS A 80 0.39 0.22 5.80
CA CYS A 80 -1.01 -0.06 5.52
C CYS A 80 -1.27 -0.65 4.16
N TYR A 81 -0.76 -0.10 3.09
CA TYR A 81 -1.15 -0.56 1.78
C TYR A 81 0.02 -0.51 0.79
N PRO A 82 0.32 -1.63 0.13
CA PRO A 82 1.39 -1.63 -0.85
C PRO A 82 0.98 -0.78 -2.06
N ALA A 83 1.56 0.39 -2.16
CA ALA A 83 1.30 1.35 -3.22
C ALA A 83 2.32 1.16 -4.34
N CYS A 84 2.15 0.12 -5.17
CA CYS A 84 3.06 -0.19 -6.26
C CYS A 84 3.35 1.02 -7.14
N HIS A 85 2.33 1.81 -7.46
CA HIS A 85 2.48 3.02 -8.26
C HIS A 85 3.43 4.02 -7.60
N SER A 86 3.27 4.27 -6.31
CA SER A 86 4.14 5.20 -5.57
C SER A 86 5.59 4.74 -5.55
N PHE A 87 5.84 3.45 -5.34
CA PHE A 87 7.18 2.89 -5.40
C PHE A 87 7.82 3.10 -6.78
N ASP A 88 7.09 2.75 -7.82
CA ASP A 88 7.60 2.85 -9.20
C ASP A 88 7.90 4.31 -9.58
N ARG A 89 7.00 5.23 -9.24
CA ARG A 89 7.21 6.65 -9.56
C ARG A 89 8.36 7.26 -8.77
N LEU A 90 8.50 6.92 -7.49
CA LEU A 90 9.63 7.39 -6.70
C LEU A 90 10.97 6.95 -7.29
N MET A 91 11.06 5.69 -7.71
CA MET A 91 12.26 5.18 -8.35
C MET A 91 12.62 5.98 -9.61
N VAL A 92 11.62 6.26 -10.45
CA VAL A 92 11.83 7.04 -11.67
C VAL A 92 12.25 8.48 -11.35
N LEU A 93 11.57 9.12 -10.41
CA LEU A 93 11.84 10.53 -10.07
C LEU A 93 13.20 10.72 -9.41
N TYR A 94 13.57 9.84 -8.50
CA TYR A 94 14.89 9.88 -7.87
C TYR A 94 16.01 9.65 -8.90
N ARG A 95 15.83 8.73 -9.84
CA ARG A 95 16.81 8.49 -10.90
C ARG A 95 16.98 9.72 -11.79
N LYS A 96 15.92 10.40 -12.16
CA LYS A 96 15.97 11.63 -12.94
C LYS A 96 16.74 12.74 -12.21
N ARG A 97 16.61 12.78 -10.89
CA ARG A 97 17.33 13.76 -10.05
C ARG A 97 18.75 13.32 -9.71
N LYS A 98 19.17 12.13 -10.17
CA LYS A 98 20.45 11.50 -9.84
C LYS A 98 20.64 11.26 -8.35
N GLU A 99 19.56 11.10 -7.63
CA GLU A 99 19.54 10.74 -6.21
C GLU A 99 19.48 9.21 -6.08
N TYR A 100 20.54 8.53 -6.51
CA TYR A 100 20.58 7.08 -6.62
C TYR A 100 20.49 6.35 -5.28
N ASP A 101 21.06 6.94 -4.23
CA ASP A 101 20.97 6.36 -2.88
C ASP A 101 19.52 6.28 -2.40
N LYS A 102 18.73 7.30 -2.68
CA LYS A 102 17.31 7.33 -2.34
C LYS A 102 16.52 6.37 -3.19
N GLU A 103 16.83 6.26 -4.48
CA GLU A 103 16.23 5.25 -5.35
C GLU A 103 16.50 3.84 -4.82
N LEU A 104 17.74 3.56 -4.43
CA LEU A 104 18.13 2.27 -3.88
C LEU A 104 17.33 1.93 -2.61
N ALA A 105 17.18 2.90 -1.71
CA ALA A 105 16.40 2.71 -0.49
C ALA A 105 14.93 2.36 -0.80
N VAL A 106 14.33 3.02 -1.79
CA VAL A 106 12.96 2.72 -2.23
C VAL A 106 12.87 1.32 -2.83
N ILE A 107 13.85 0.92 -3.65
CA ILE A 107 13.90 -0.42 -4.23
C ILE A 107 13.98 -1.49 -3.15
N GLU A 108 14.85 -1.31 -2.16
CA GLU A 108 15.01 -2.27 -1.06
C GLU A 108 13.72 -2.39 -0.26
N LYS A 109 13.06 -1.28 0.01
CA LYS A 109 11.76 -1.30 0.69
C LYS A 109 10.70 -2.01 -0.15
N ALA A 110 10.68 -1.80 -1.46
CA ALA A 110 9.76 -2.49 -2.36
C ALA A 110 10.02 -4.00 -2.36
N LEU A 111 11.27 -4.42 -2.34
CA LEU A 111 11.62 -5.84 -2.25
C LEU A 111 11.12 -6.46 -0.94
N ASP A 112 11.21 -5.74 0.16
CA ASP A 112 10.73 -6.22 1.45
C ASP A 112 9.20 -6.27 1.55
N VAL A 113 8.53 -5.21 1.09
CA VAL A 113 7.09 -5.03 1.32
C VAL A 113 6.25 -5.61 0.18
N LEU A 114 6.59 -5.28 -1.07
CA LEU A 114 5.77 -5.69 -2.22
C LEU A 114 6.01 -7.13 -2.65
N CYS A 115 7.24 -7.59 -2.57
CA CYS A 115 7.58 -8.92 -3.09
C CYS A 115 7.09 -10.05 -2.19
N GLU A 116 6.83 -9.76 -0.92
CA GLU A 116 6.17 -10.70 -0.02
C GLU A 116 4.75 -11.01 -0.51
N ARG A 117 4.03 -9.97 -0.96
CA ARG A 117 2.67 -10.09 -1.45
C ARG A 117 2.58 -10.41 -2.94
N TYR A 118 3.53 -9.90 -3.72
CA TYR A 118 3.59 -10.07 -5.17
C TYR A 118 4.96 -10.63 -5.57
N PRO A 119 5.21 -11.94 -5.38
CA PRO A 119 6.54 -12.53 -5.66
C PRO A 119 7.02 -12.35 -7.10
N ASN A 120 6.09 -12.18 -8.05
CA ASN A 120 6.41 -11.96 -9.45
C ASN A 120 7.11 -10.62 -9.73
N LEU A 121 7.07 -9.69 -8.79
CA LEU A 121 7.73 -8.38 -8.92
C LEU A 121 9.22 -8.43 -8.52
N LYS A 122 9.65 -9.49 -7.87
CA LYS A 122 11.01 -9.61 -7.35
C LYS A 122 12.08 -9.39 -8.41
N ASN A 123 11.96 -10.07 -9.55
CA ASN A 123 12.94 -9.94 -10.64
C ASN A 123 13.00 -8.52 -11.19
N LYS A 124 11.86 -7.86 -11.32
CA LYS A 124 11.77 -6.48 -11.78
C LYS A 124 12.59 -5.55 -10.88
N TYR A 125 12.40 -5.64 -9.58
CA TYR A 125 13.07 -4.75 -8.63
C TYR A 125 14.54 -5.13 -8.41
N GLU A 126 14.89 -6.40 -8.45
CA GLU A 126 16.28 -6.84 -8.39
C GLU A 126 17.08 -6.35 -9.60
N ASN A 127 16.51 -6.43 -10.80
CA ASN A 127 17.14 -5.90 -12.01
C ASN A 127 17.32 -4.38 -11.91
N ARG A 128 16.34 -3.69 -11.38
CA ARG A 128 16.43 -2.24 -11.15
C ARG A 128 17.51 -1.90 -10.12
N LYS A 129 17.60 -2.68 -9.06
CA LYS A 129 18.65 -2.55 -8.04
C LYS A 129 20.04 -2.68 -8.64
N GLN A 130 20.23 -3.67 -9.51
CA GLN A 130 21.53 -3.85 -10.20
C GLN A 130 21.90 -2.62 -11.03
N LYS A 131 20.96 -2.08 -11.78
CA LYS A 131 21.18 -0.89 -12.59
C LYS A 131 21.55 0.33 -11.74
N VAL A 132 20.88 0.51 -10.61
CA VAL A 132 21.18 1.61 -9.68
C VAL A 132 22.56 1.46 -9.09
N ASN A 133 22.95 0.26 -8.69
CA ASN A 133 24.29 -0.01 -8.18
C ASN A 133 25.34 0.31 -9.22
N ASP A 134 25.11 -0.04 -10.48
CA ASP A 134 26.03 0.31 -11.58
C ASP A 134 26.14 1.82 -11.76
N LEU A 135 25.05 2.55 -11.63
CA LEU A 135 25.05 4.02 -11.70
C LEU A 135 25.80 4.65 -10.53
N ILE A 136 25.65 4.10 -9.34
CA ILE A 136 26.38 4.56 -8.15
C ILE A 136 27.90 4.36 -8.35
N GLU A 137 28.31 3.21 -8.85
CA GLU A 137 29.71 2.92 -9.14
C GLU A 137 30.30 3.92 -10.16
N LYS A 138 29.55 4.22 -11.22
CA LYS A 138 29.97 5.20 -12.23
C LYS A 138 30.10 6.60 -11.66
N GLN A 139 29.21 6.97 -10.75
CA GLN A 139 29.24 8.28 -10.11
C GLN A 139 30.46 8.44 -9.20
N ASN A 140 30.93 7.35 -8.59
CA ASN A 140 32.07 7.36 -7.66
C ASN A 140 33.41 7.24 -8.36
N LYS A 141 33.44 7.08 -9.70
CA LYS A 141 34.64 7.13 -10.52
C LYS A 141 34.89 8.60 -10.98
#